data_5234fda961f78b3443fbd7283f555e61
#
_entry.id   5234fda961f78b3443fbd7283f555e61
#
_cell.length_a   1.000
_cell.length_b   1.000
_cell.length_c   1.000
_cell.angle_alpha   90.00
_cell.angle_beta   90.00
_cell.angle_gamma   90.00
#
_symmetry.space_group_name_H-M   'P 1'
#
loop_
_entity.id
_entity.type
_entity.pdbx_description
1 polymer ?
#
loop_
_entity_poly.entity_id
_entity_poly.type
_entity_poly.pdbx_seq_one_letter_code
_entity_poly.pdbx_strand_id
1 'polypeptide(L)'
;MLEDVVGGGTIVRADLRTAIFDGMPLDELPPYCVVGKDENGGYRVIKTALVTEALEAEGTTVKVNKSHLFAVGDFVTVGGDLKGASDRIIAIDKSNAGYDVITLEAKIGAAKVGQVLVGVKEKSTAGKATLVTSSSELVITLSKVDLTVANQSCGLMVRGTISEGNMPFPIDAGLKALMSLIRFVNKKS
;
A
#
# COMPACT_ATOMS: atom_id res chain seq x y z
N MET A 1 11.34 22.73 0.20
CA MET A 1 12.31 22.21 1.19
C MET A 1 11.99 20.73 1.39
N LEU A 2 12.98 19.88 1.32
CA LEU A 2 12.86 18.45 1.66
C LEU A 2 13.32 18.30 3.12
N GLU A 3 12.54 17.57 3.91
CA GLU A 3 12.88 17.22 5.29
C GLU A 3 12.73 15.71 5.45
N ASP A 4 13.73 15.06 6.00
CA ASP A 4 13.81 13.62 6.17
C ASP A 4 14.00 13.22 7.63
N VAL A 5 13.84 11.95 7.93
CA VAL A 5 14.15 11.39 9.25
C VAL A 5 15.67 11.28 9.38
N VAL A 6 16.24 11.95 10.36
CA VAL A 6 17.69 11.87 10.65
C VAL A 6 18.07 10.41 10.93
N GLY A 7 19.03 9.90 10.13
CA GLY A 7 19.44 8.49 10.22
C GLY A 7 18.55 7.51 9.42
N GLY A 8 17.49 8.00 8.76
CA GLY A 8 16.58 7.18 7.97
C GLY A 8 15.67 6.27 8.81
N GLY A 9 15.08 5.27 8.18
CA GLY A 9 14.24 4.28 8.83
C GLY A 9 14.48 2.87 8.30
N THR A 10 14.42 1.89 9.18
CA THR A 10 14.58 0.46 8.83
C THR A 10 13.28 -0.10 8.29
N ILE A 11 13.29 -0.66 7.09
CA ILE A 11 12.11 -1.24 6.45
C ILE A 11 11.90 -2.68 6.94
N VAL A 12 10.68 -2.97 7.41
CA VAL A 12 10.25 -4.30 7.82
C VAL A 12 9.97 -5.14 6.58
N ARG A 13 10.88 -6.07 6.25
CA ARG A 13 10.75 -6.91 5.05
C ARG A 13 9.84 -8.11 5.22
N ALA A 14 9.49 -8.47 6.45
CA ALA A 14 8.72 -9.69 6.72
C ALA A 14 7.39 -9.74 5.96
N ASP A 15 6.71 -8.60 5.83
CA ASP A 15 5.43 -8.46 5.13
C ASP A 15 5.57 -8.52 3.60
N LEU A 16 6.80 -8.45 3.09
CA LEU A 16 7.09 -8.37 1.66
C LEU A 16 7.68 -9.67 1.09
N ARG A 17 7.99 -10.65 1.94
CA ARG A 17 8.67 -11.90 1.53
C ARG A 17 7.94 -12.71 0.47
N THR A 18 6.60 -12.62 0.44
CA THR A 18 5.75 -13.33 -0.52
C THR A 18 5.20 -12.40 -1.59
N ALA A 19 5.63 -11.14 -1.59
CA ALA A 19 5.19 -10.19 -2.59
C ALA A 19 5.82 -10.52 -3.95
N ILE A 20 5.01 -10.45 -4.99
CA ILE A 20 5.45 -10.60 -6.38
C ILE A 20 5.14 -9.28 -7.06
N PHE A 21 6.16 -8.63 -7.58
CA PHE A 21 6.05 -7.41 -8.33
C PHE A 21 6.54 -7.64 -9.76
N ASP A 22 5.73 -7.25 -10.73
CA ASP A 22 6.02 -7.43 -12.15
C ASP A 22 6.40 -8.89 -12.53
N GLY A 23 5.72 -9.86 -11.91
CA GLY A 23 5.90 -11.30 -12.15
C GLY A 23 7.10 -11.95 -11.48
N MET A 24 7.92 -11.21 -10.73
CA MET A 24 9.09 -11.71 -10.03
C MET A 24 8.99 -11.52 -8.51
N PRO A 25 9.66 -12.35 -7.70
CA PRO A 25 9.80 -12.09 -6.27
C PRO A 25 10.37 -10.69 -6.03
N LEU A 26 9.87 -10.00 -5.01
CA LEU A 26 10.31 -8.66 -4.68
C LEU A 26 11.64 -8.70 -3.90
N ASP A 27 12.75 -8.60 -4.62
CA ASP A 27 14.10 -8.52 -4.03
C ASP A 27 14.51 -7.08 -3.69
N GLU A 28 13.88 -6.10 -4.32
CA GLU A 28 14.15 -4.69 -4.12
C GLU A 28 12.84 -3.90 -4.04
N LEU A 29 12.62 -3.17 -2.94
CA LEU A 29 11.51 -2.22 -2.83
C LEU A 29 11.86 -0.97 -3.63
N PRO A 30 11.02 -0.55 -4.61
CA PRO A 30 11.27 0.68 -5.36
C PRO A 30 11.20 1.92 -4.46
N PRO A 31 11.81 3.06 -4.86
CA PRO A 31 11.69 4.31 -4.13
C PRO A 31 10.25 4.85 -4.17
N TYR A 32 9.97 5.80 -3.32
CA TYR A 32 8.68 6.52 -3.24
C TYR A 32 7.50 5.65 -2.79
N CYS A 33 7.76 4.60 -2.01
CA CYS A 33 6.73 3.83 -1.33
C CYS A 33 6.24 4.55 -0.08
N VAL A 34 4.93 4.46 0.18
CA VAL A 34 4.34 4.95 1.43
C VAL A 34 4.63 3.95 2.54
N VAL A 35 5.18 4.43 3.64
CA VAL A 35 5.50 3.62 4.82
C VAL A 35 5.04 4.31 6.10
N GLY A 36 4.78 3.53 7.14
CA GLY A 36 4.49 4.05 8.46
C GLY A 36 5.20 3.24 9.54
N LYS A 37 5.46 3.87 10.67
CA LYS A 37 6.19 3.27 11.80
C LYS A 37 5.31 2.25 12.52
N ASP A 38 5.83 1.08 12.83
CA ASP A 38 5.18 0.07 13.65
C ASP A 38 5.52 0.23 15.15
N GLU A 39 4.94 -0.63 15.98
CA GLU A 39 5.12 -0.61 17.45
C GLU A 39 6.56 -0.91 17.87
N ASN A 40 7.34 -1.57 17.02
CA ASN A 40 8.74 -1.94 17.26
C ASN A 40 9.73 -0.92 16.69
N GLY A 41 9.24 0.17 16.11
CA GLY A 41 10.05 1.23 15.52
C GLY A 41 10.50 0.97 14.08
N GLY A 42 10.14 -0.16 13.49
CA GLY A 42 10.34 -0.46 12.07
C GLY A 42 9.31 0.25 11.18
N TYR A 43 9.61 0.41 9.91
CA TYR A 43 8.69 0.99 8.95
C TYR A 43 8.08 -0.09 8.05
N ARG A 44 6.76 -0.20 8.07
CA ARG A 44 5.98 -1.12 7.23
C ARG A 44 5.47 -0.41 5.99
N VAL A 45 5.53 -1.09 4.85
CA VAL A 45 4.98 -0.58 3.60
C VAL A 45 3.46 -0.65 3.64
N ILE A 46 2.80 0.45 3.29
CA ILE A 46 1.36 0.48 3.07
C ILE A 46 1.10 -0.08 1.68
N LYS A 47 0.65 -1.32 1.62
CA LYS A 47 0.33 -1.99 0.36
C LYS A 47 -0.94 -1.39 -0.23
N THR A 48 -0.91 -1.08 -1.52
CA THR A 48 -2.05 -0.52 -2.25
C THR A 48 -2.19 -1.13 -3.63
N ALA A 49 -3.41 -1.12 -4.18
CA ALA A 49 -3.70 -1.50 -5.55
C ALA A 49 -4.85 -0.65 -6.12
N LEU A 50 -4.80 -0.36 -7.41
CA LEU A 50 -5.86 0.38 -8.10
C LEU A 50 -6.95 -0.58 -8.57
N VAL A 51 -8.20 -0.31 -8.23
CA VAL A 51 -9.38 -1.05 -8.70
C VAL A 51 -9.60 -0.73 -10.19
N THR A 52 -9.56 -1.76 -11.04
CA THR A 52 -9.70 -1.63 -12.50
C THR A 52 -11.09 -1.91 -13.02
N GLU A 53 -11.91 -2.62 -12.23
CA GLU A 53 -13.33 -2.91 -12.51
C GLU A 53 -14.14 -2.75 -11.23
N ALA A 54 -15.35 -2.20 -11.32
CA ALA A 54 -16.19 -1.94 -10.16
C ALA A 54 -16.49 -3.24 -9.40
N LEU A 55 -16.41 -3.18 -8.07
CA LEU A 55 -16.81 -4.23 -7.16
C LEU A 55 -18.21 -3.91 -6.64
N GLU A 56 -19.14 -4.82 -6.82
CA GLU A 56 -20.48 -4.74 -6.23
C GLU A 56 -20.42 -4.95 -4.71
N ALA A 57 -21.40 -4.41 -3.98
CA ALA A 57 -21.40 -4.43 -2.51
C ALA A 57 -21.32 -5.84 -1.89
N GLU A 58 -21.89 -6.83 -2.57
CA GLU A 58 -21.89 -8.23 -2.15
C GLU A 58 -20.76 -9.05 -2.78
N GLY A 59 -19.96 -8.43 -3.66
CA GLY A 59 -18.86 -9.09 -4.34
C GLY A 59 -17.68 -9.40 -3.42
N THR A 60 -17.01 -10.50 -3.70
CA THR A 60 -15.79 -10.93 -3.00
C THR A 60 -14.57 -11.01 -3.92
N THR A 61 -14.75 -10.66 -5.20
CA THR A 61 -13.68 -10.75 -6.21
C THR A 61 -13.43 -9.38 -6.81
N VAL A 62 -12.21 -8.87 -6.65
CA VAL A 62 -11.80 -7.52 -7.06
C VAL A 62 -10.73 -7.62 -8.13
N LYS A 63 -10.93 -6.91 -9.26
CA LYS A 63 -9.88 -6.75 -10.27
C LYS A 63 -9.05 -5.50 -9.96
N VAL A 64 -7.73 -5.68 -9.93
CA VAL A 64 -6.77 -4.62 -9.62
C VAL A 64 -5.66 -4.55 -10.66
N ASN A 65 -4.96 -3.43 -10.70
CA ASN A 65 -3.78 -3.27 -11.55
C ASN A 65 -2.66 -4.24 -11.11
N LYS A 66 -1.71 -4.50 -12.01
CA LYS A 66 -0.56 -5.38 -11.76
C LYS A 66 0.43 -4.84 -10.72
N SER A 67 0.52 -3.52 -10.59
CA SER A 67 1.48 -2.86 -9.70
C SER A 67 0.96 -2.83 -8.27
N HIS A 68 1.09 -3.95 -7.54
CA HIS A 68 0.75 -4.06 -6.14
C HIS A 68 1.64 -5.09 -5.42
N LEU A 69 1.68 -5.00 -4.08
CA LEU A 69 2.47 -5.89 -3.22
C LEU A 69 1.61 -6.84 -2.38
N PHE A 70 0.32 -6.96 -2.67
CA PHE A 70 -0.56 -7.86 -1.93
C PHE A 70 -0.16 -9.32 -2.11
N ALA A 71 -0.30 -10.07 -1.02
CA ALA A 71 -0.12 -11.51 -0.96
C ALA A 71 -1.35 -12.18 -0.31
N VAL A 72 -1.49 -13.48 -0.54
CA VAL A 72 -2.51 -14.28 0.16
C VAL A 72 -2.26 -14.20 1.67
N GLY A 73 -3.32 -13.91 2.43
CA GLY A 73 -3.26 -13.68 3.87
C GLY A 73 -3.28 -12.21 4.29
N ASP A 74 -2.98 -11.26 3.40
CA ASP A 74 -3.13 -9.84 3.68
C ASP A 74 -4.62 -9.47 3.89
N PHE A 75 -4.87 -8.45 4.70
CA PHE A 75 -6.19 -7.85 4.87
C PHE A 75 -6.27 -6.54 4.09
N VAL A 76 -7.43 -6.29 3.47
CA VAL A 76 -7.63 -5.10 2.64
C VAL A 76 -8.97 -4.43 2.92
N THR A 77 -9.01 -3.12 2.72
CA THR A 77 -10.23 -2.30 2.71
C THR A 77 -10.26 -1.41 1.47
N VAL A 78 -11.41 -0.83 1.17
CA VAL A 78 -11.57 0.15 0.09
C VAL A 78 -11.32 1.54 0.63
N GLY A 79 -10.37 2.27 0.03
CA GLY A 79 -10.03 3.65 0.36
C GLY A 79 -9.12 3.81 1.58
N GLY A 80 -8.22 4.78 1.49
CA GLY A 80 -7.27 5.12 2.55
C GLY A 80 -7.87 5.94 3.68
N ASP A 81 -9.15 6.31 3.58
CA ASP A 81 -9.91 6.89 4.69
C ASP A 81 -10.39 5.82 5.70
N LEU A 82 -10.16 4.54 5.39
CA LEU A 82 -10.42 3.37 6.24
C LEU A 82 -11.87 3.23 6.73
N LYS A 83 -12.83 3.79 6.01
CA LYS A 83 -14.25 3.73 6.37
C LYS A 83 -14.94 2.43 5.97
N GLY A 84 -14.37 1.70 5.01
CA GLY A 84 -14.86 0.40 4.57
C GLY A 84 -14.69 -0.70 5.62
N ALA A 85 -15.37 -1.82 5.41
CA ALA A 85 -15.02 -3.07 6.08
C ALA A 85 -13.70 -3.61 5.52
N SER A 86 -13.03 -4.49 6.24
CA SER A 86 -11.82 -5.16 5.77
C SER A 86 -11.94 -6.67 5.89
N ASP A 87 -11.35 -7.38 4.94
CA ASP A 87 -11.30 -8.84 4.99
C ASP A 87 -10.02 -9.38 4.35
N ARG A 88 -9.79 -10.67 4.55
CA ARG A 88 -8.57 -11.37 4.15
C ARG A 88 -8.58 -11.76 2.68
N ILE A 89 -7.45 -11.62 2.04
CA ILE A 89 -7.17 -12.16 0.71
C ILE A 89 -6.93 -13.66 0.84
N ILE A 90 -7.74 -14.46 0.14
CA ILE A 90 -7.62 -15.93 0.12
C ILE A 90 -7.01 -16.46 -1.17
N ALA A 91 -7.07 -15.69 -2.26
CA ALA A 91 -6.41 -16.05 -3.52
C ALA A 91 -6.07 -14.79 -4.34
N ILE A 92 -5.03 -14.88 -5.16
CA ILE A 92 -4.68 -13.86 -6.16
C ILE A 92 -4.39 -14.60 -7.47
N ASP A 93 -5.22 -14.37 -8.48
CA ASP A 93 -4.99 -14.87 -9.83
C ASP A 93 -4.24 -13.82 -10.66
N LYS A 94 -3.04 -14.15 -11.11
CA LYS A 94 -2.13 -13.31 -11.89
C LYS A 94 -2.06 -13.72 -13.37
N SER A 95 -2.92 -14.62 -13.81
CA SER A 95 -2.90 -15.19 -15.18
C SER A 95 -3.20 -14.17 -16.29
N ASN A 96 -4.00 -13.14 -15.99
CA ASN A 96 -4.31 -12.10 -16.97
C ASN A 96 -3.15 -11.10 -17.10
N ALA A 97 -2.84 -10.68 -18.34
CA ALA A 97 -1.74 -9.75 -18.60
C ALA A 97 -2.01 -8.31 -18.12
N GLY A 98 -3.27 -7.88 -18.07
CA GLY A 98 -3.65 -6.49 -17.80
C GLY A 98 -4.06 -6.19 -16.37
N TYR A 99 -4.45 -7.19 -15.59
CA TYR A 99 -4.93 -7.05 -14.22
C TYR A 99 -4.71 -8.33 -13.41
N ASP A 100 -4.76 -8.20 -12.10
CA ASP A 100 -4.82 -9.33 -11.18
C ASP A 100 -6.22 -9.43 -10.58
N VAL A 101 -6.64 -10.64 -10.22
CA VAL A 101 -7.93 -10.90 -9.57
C VAL A 101 -7.69 -11.30 -8.12
N ILE A 102 -8.09 -10.44 -7.19
CA ILE A 102 -8.01 -10.71 -5.75
C ILE A 102 -9.33 -11.30 -5.29
N THR A 103 -9.29 -12.47 -4.65
CA THR A 103 -10.46 -13.09 -4.01
C THR A 103 -10.37 -12.91 -2.50
N LEU A 104 -11.45 -12.41 -1.92
CA LEU A 104 -11.58 -12.14 -0.48
C LEU A 104 -12.39 -13.24 0.19
N GLU A 105 -12.15 -13.47 1.49
CA GLU A 105 -12.91 -14.43 2.30
C GLU A 105 -14.35 -13.99 2.51
N ALA A 106 -14.58 -12.67 2.68
CA ALA A 106 -15.91 -12.07 2.73
C ALA A 106 -15.93 -10.70 2.05
N LYS A 107 -17.11 -10.12 1.90
CA LYS A 107 -17.32 -8.81 1.28
C LYS A 107 -16.74 -7.67 2.10
N ILE A 108 -16.17 -6.67 1.41
CA ILE A 108 -15.65 -5.42 1.99
C ILE A 108 -16.46 -4.19 1.63
N GLY A 109 -17.56 -4.38 0.87
CA GLY A 109 -18.40 -3.32 0.31
C GLY A 109 -18.05 -2.99 -1.14
N ALA A 110 -18.80 -2.07 -1.72
CA ALA A 110 -18.63 -1.68 -3.11
C ALA A 110 -17.32 -0.86 -3.32
N ALA A 111 -16.70 -1.07 -4.48
CA ALA A 111 -15.60 -0.22 -4.93
C ALA A 111 -15.82 0.22 -6.38
N LYS A 112 -15.52 1.48 -6.68
CA LYS A 112 -15.58 2.04 -8.04
C LYS A 112 -14.23 1.89 -8.74
N VAL A 113 -14.25 1.86 -10.05
CA VAL A 113 -13.04 1.96 -10.87
C VAL A 113 -12.25 3.21 -10.48
N GLY A 114 -10.94 3.07 -10.31
CA GLY A 114 -10.05 4.14 -9.90
C GLY A 114 -9.95 4.36 -8.37
N GLN A 115 -10.76 3.67 -7.56
CA GLN A 115 -10.51 3.63 -6.11
C GLN A 115 -9.31 2.76 -5.78
N VAL A 116 -8.74 2.97 -4.59
CA VAL A 116 -7.55 2.25 -4.13
C VAL A 116 -7.96 1.24 -3.06
N LEU A 117 -7.55 -0.01 -3.21
CA LEU A 117 -7.49 -0.96 -2.11
C LEU A 117 -6.28 -0.66 -1.24
N VAL A 118 -6.45 -0.70 0.06
CA VAL A 118 -5.40 -0.40 1.05
C VAL A 118 -5.24 -1.57 1.99
N GLY A 119 -3.99 -1.97 2.21
CA GLY A 119 -3.62 -2.99 3.18
C GLY A 119 -3.83 -2.52 4.62
N VAL A 120 -4.46 -3.35 5.43
CA VAL A 120 -4.81 -3.06 6.83
C VAL A 120 -4.35 -4.19 7.75
N LYS A 121 -4.40 -3.95 9.07
CA LYS A 121 -3.84 -4.85 10.07
C LYS A 121 -4.62 -6.16 10.19
N GLU A 122 -5.94 -6.10 10.15
CA GLU A 122 -6.81 -7.24 10.42
C GLU A 122 -8.23 -7.07 9.82
N LYS A 123 -9.03 -8.12 9.90
CA LYS A 123 -10.44 -8.09 9.57
C LYS A 123 -11.20 -7.14 10.49
N SER A 124 -12.06 -6.32 9.92
CA SER A 124 -12.87 -5.38 10.68
C SER A 124 -14.21 -5.06 10.02
N THR A 125 -15.16 -4.61 10.83
CA THR A 125 -16.40 -3.99 10.34
C THR A 125 -16.15 -2.60 9.81
N ALA A 126 -17.07 -2.04 9.03
CA ALA A 126 -16.94 -0.70 8.47
C ALA A 126 -16.63 0.36 9.55
N GLY A 127 -15.69 1.23 9.24
CA GLY A 127 -15.21 2.29 10.13
C GLY A 127 -14.31 1.84 11.27
N LYS A 128 -13.85 0.59 11.27
CA LYS A 128 -12.96 0.01 12.30
C LYS A 128 -11.61 -0.46 11.74
N ALA A 129 -11.38 -0.34 10.43
CA ALA A 129 -10.12 -0.72 9.83
C ALA A 129 -8.97 0.14 10.36
N THR A 130 -7.82 -0.48 10.60
CA THR A 130 -6.59 0.18 11.04
C THR A 130 -5.44 -0.20 10.13
N LEU A 131 -4.54 0.76 9.86
CA LEU A 131 -3.34 0.47 9.10
C LEU A 131 -2.44 -0.55 9.82
N VAL A 132 -1.55 -1.18 9.08
CA VAL A 132 -0.52 -2.09 9.62
C VAL A 132 0.52 -1.37 10.49
N THR A 133 0.42 -0.05 10.59
CA THR A 133 1.33 0.84 11.32
C THR A 133 0.68 1.31 12.62
N SER A 134 1.48 1.56 13.65
CA SER A 134 1.01 2.13 14.92
C SER A 134 0.88 3.66 14.87
N SER A 135 1.60 4.29 13.94
CA SER A 135 1.54 5.73 13.71
C SER A 135 0.51 6.08 12.64
N SER A 136 -0.26 7.14 12.87
CA SER A 136 -1.10 7.77 11.86
C SER A 136 -0.30 8.65 10.88
N GLU A 137 0.98 8.91 11.19
CA GLU A 137 1.86 9.67 10.31
C GLU A 137 2.55 8.72 9.33
N LEU A 138 2.24 8.88 8.06
CA LEU A 138 2.87 8.16 6.97
C LEU A 138 3.97 9.05 6.36
N VAL A 139 5.01 8.39 5.88
CA VAL A 139 6.17 9.01 5.21
C VAL A 139 6.47 8.26 3.91
N ILE A 140 7.39 8.80 3.10
CA ILE A 140 7.71 8.23 1.79
C ILE A 140 9.19 7.86 1.74
N THR A 141 9.52 6.65 1.25
CA THR A 141 10.89 6.22 1.02
C THR A 141 11.55 7.05 -0.09
N LEU A 142 12.79 7.49 0.13
CA LEU A 142 13.53 8.30 -0.84
C LEU A 142 14.41 7.49 -1.80
N SER A 143 14.76 6.28 -1.41
CA SER A 143 15.60 5.38 -2.20
C SER A 143 15.01 3.98 -2.25
N LYS A 144 15.50 3.18 -3.18
CA LYS A 144 15.23 1.76 -3.21
C LYS A 144 15.86 1.04 -2.02
N VAL A 145 15.27 -0.07 -1.61
CA VAL A 145 15.69 -0.86 -0.46
C VAL A 145 15.91 -2.30 -0.88
N ASP A 146 17.11 -2.81 -0.68
CA ASP A 146 17.44 -4.22 -0.91
C ASP A 146 16.74 -5.08 0.16
N LEU A 147 15.84 -5.94 -0.26
CA LEU A 147 15.09 -6.85 0.60
C LEU A 147 15.75 -8.23 0.74
N THR A 148 16.85 -8.49 0.04
CA THR A 148 17.62 -9.74 0.18
C THR A 148 18.39 -9.76 1.49
N VAL A 149 18.76 -8.58 2.00
CA VAL A 149 19.45 -8.38 3.27
C VAL A 149 18.48 -7.91 4.36
N ALA A 150 18.67 -8.37 5.59
CA ALA A 150 17.85 -7.93 6.73
C ALA A 150 18.20 -6.51 7.19
N ASN A 151 17.24 -5.81 7.76
CA ASN A 151 17.42 -4.53 8.45
C ASN A 151 18.02 -3.41 7.58
N GLN A 152 17.61 -3.33 6.33
CA GLN A 152 18.00 -2.24 5.44
C GLN A 152 17.29 -0.94 5.81
N SER A 153 18.05 0.13 5.88
CA SER A 153 17.53 1.47 6.13
C SER A 153 17.53 2.31 4.85
N CYS A 154 16.57 3.22 4.75
CA CYS A 154 16.52 4.21 3.67
C CYS A 154 16.16 5.59 4.23
N GLY A 155 16.46 6.64 3.45
CA GLY A 155 15.95 7.98 3.74
C GLY A 155 14.42 8.01 3.66
N LEU A 156 13.79 8.75 4.57
CA LEU A 156 12.34 8.86 4.67
C LEU A 156 11.93 10.33 4.60
N MET A 157 11.14 10.70 3.59
CA MET A 157 10.62 12.05 3.43
C MET A 157 9.44 12.27 4.37
N VAL A 158 9.59 13.19 5.31
CA VAL A 158 8.53 13.66 6.22
C VAL A 158 7.85 14.90 5.65
N ARG A 159 8.60 15.77 4.99
CA ARG A 159 8.11 17.00 4.36
C ARG A 159 8.74 17.20 3.00
N GLY A 160 7.92 17.56 2.01
CA GLY A 160 8.43 17.81 0.67
C GLY A 160 7.36 17.88 -0.39
N THR A 161 7.79 17.81 -1.65
CA THR A 161 6.88 17.73 -2.80
C THR A 161 7.25 16.50 -3.63
N ILE A 162 6.27 15.69 -3.97
CA ILE A 162 6.44 14.50 -4.81
C ILE A 162 5.46 14.53 -5.98
N SER A 163 5.90 14.05 -7.14
CA SER A 163 5.00 13.76 -8.26
C SER A 163 4.36 12.39 -8.08
N GLU A 164 3.02 12.33 -8.13
CA GLU A 164 2.28 11.07 -8.04
C GLU A 164 2.68 10.09 -9.16
N GLY A 165 3.04 10.61 -10.34
CA GLY A 165 3.51 9.78 -11.44
C GLY A 165 4.83 9.06 -11.20
N ASN A 166 5.59 9.45 -10.16
CA ASN A 166 6.83 8.78 -9.78
C ASN A 166 6.61 7.70 -8.70
N MET A 167 5.40 7.62 -8.13
CA MET A 167 5.10 6.62 -7.12
C MET A 167 4.83 5.26 -7.77
N PRO A 168 5.43 4.18 -7.29
CA PRO A 168 5.27 2.84 -7.88
C PRO A 168 3.88 2.25 -7.62
N PHE A 169 3.22 2.70 -6.55
CA PHE A 169 1.91 2.19 -6.13
C PHE A 169 0.89 3.31 -6.03
N PRO A 170 -0.39 3.02 -6.32
CA PRO A 170 -1.44 4.03 -6.30
C PRO A 170 -1.68 4.58 -4.89
N ILE A 171 -2.08 5.83 -4.81
CA ILE A 171 -2.38 6.54 -3.56
C ILE A 171 -3.67 7.34 -3.75
N ASP A 172 -4.51 7.40 -2.73
CA ASP A 172 -5.77 8.15 -2.74
C ASP A 172 -5.76 9.36 -1.79
N ALA A 173 -6.87 10.09 -1.77
CA ALA A 173 -7.01 11.27 -0.93
C ALA A 173 -6.97 10.92 0.58
N GLY A 174 -7.44 9.74 0.97
CA GLY A 174 -7.42 9.29 2.36
C GLY A 174 -6.00 9.11 2.88
N LEU A 175 -5.16 8.38 2.13
CA LEU A 175 -3.75 8.21 2.48
C LEU A 175 -2.97 9.52 2.43
N LYS A 176 -3.26 10.41 1.44
CA LYS A 176 -2.62 11.74 1.36
C LYS A 176 -2.92 12.59 2.58
N ALA A 177 -4.13 12.49 3.13
CA ALA A 177 -4.51 13.23 4.34
C ALA A 177 -3.67 12.85 5.58
N LEU A 178 -3.13 11.62 5.62
CA LEU A 178 -2.22 11.16 6.67
C LEU A 178 -0.76 11.63 6.47
N MET A 179 -0.48 12.31 5.35
CA MET A 179 0.83 12.87 4.99
C MET A 179 0.73 14.39 4.79
N SER A 180 0.21 15.10 5.79
CA SER A 180 -0.15 16.53 5.70
C SER A 180 1.00 17.46 5.35
N LEU A 181 2.25 17.06 5.59
CA LEU A 181 3.45 17.84 5.28
C LEU A 181 4.02 17.54 3.88
N ILE A 182 3.43 16.57 3.16
CA ILE A 182 3.87 16.18 1.82
C ILE A 182 2.88 16.73 0.80
N ARG A 183 3.39 17.53 -0.13
CA ARG A 183 2.62 18.06 -1.24
C ARG A 183 2.69 17.11 -2.42
N PHE A 184 1.55 16.60 -2.84
CA PHE A 184 1.41 15.78 -4.05
C PHE A 184 1.11 16.66 -5.26
N VAL A 185 1.82 16.44 -6.36
CA VAL A 185 1.61 17.17 -7.62
C VAL A 185 1.44 16.17 -8.76
N ASN A 186 0.46 16.43 -9.61
CA ASN A 186 0.30 15.72 -10.88
C ASN A 186 1.13 16.45 -11.94
N LYS A 187 2.40 16.07 -12.14
CA LYS A 187 3.08 16.46 -13.37
C LYS A 187 2.65 15.47 -14.44
N LYS A 188 1.83 15.95 -15.37
CA LYS A 188 1.76 15.28 -16.69
C LYS A 188 3.16 15.41 -17.29
N SER A 189 3.85 14.29 -17.43
CA SER A 189 5.02 14.15 -18.30
C SER A 189 4.62 14.37 -19.75
#